data_79fbeb01bd7b4742f6111694884861eb
#
_entry.id   79fbeb01bd7b4742f6111694884861eb
#
_cell.length_a   1.000
_cell.length_b   1.000
_cell.length_c   1.000
_cell.angle_alpha   90.00
_cell.angle_beta   90.00
_cell.angle_gamma   90.00
#
_symmetry.space_group_name_H-M   'P 1'
#
loop_
_entity.id
_entity.type
_entity.pdbx_description
1 polymer ?
#
loop_
_entity_poly.entity_id
_entity_poly.type
_entity_poly.pdbx_seq_one_letter_code
_entity_poly.pdbx_strand_id
1 'polypeptide(L)' 'MDAAEIREMSTEDIALEIDDTREELMRLRFQQTTGELTDHNQLRHARRKVARLITILAERKSSEEKEGEA' A
#
# COMPACT_ATOMS: atom_id res chain seq x y z
N MET A 1 6.30 -6.31 -2.51
CA MET A 1 5.81 -6.97 -1.26
C MET A 1 4.63 -7.86 -1.54
N ASP A 2 4.64 -9.06 -1.01
CA ASP A 2 3.47 -9.92 -1.05
C ASP A 2 2.68 -9.83 0.26
N ALA A 3 1.50 -10.46 0.29
CA ALA A 3 0.61 -10.38 1.45
C ALA A 3 1.25 -10.98 2.72
N ALA A 4 2.04 -12.05 2.58
CA ALA A 4 2.68 -12.69 3.72
C ALA A 4 3.69 -11.75 4.39
N GLU A 5 4.50 -11.04 3.60
CA GLU A 5 5.45 -10.06 4.12
C GLU A 5 4.75 -8.94 4.86
N ILE A 6 3.65 -8.44 4.31
CA ILE A 6 2.89 -7.35 4.93
C ILE A 6 2.28 -7.82 6.26
N ARG A 7 1.80 -9.06 6.34
CA ARG A 7 1.22 -9.60 7.55
C ARG A 7 2.22 -9.74 8.69
N GLU A 8 3.50 -9.82 8.38
CA GLU A 8 4.56 -9.84 9.39
C GLU A 8 4.90 -8.47 9.95
N MET A 9 4.48 -7.39 9.27
CA MET A 9 4.75 -6.02 9.69
C MET A 9 3.82 -5.57 10.81
N SER A 10 4.29 -4.62 11.63
CA SER A 10 3.42 -3.97 12.61
C SER A 10 2.40 -3.08 11.90
N THR A 11 1.30 -2.79 12.58
CA THR A 11 0.26 -1.90 12.05
C THR A 11 0.81 -0.51 11.73
N GLU A 12 1.69 0.00 12.58
CA GLU A 12 2.34 1.30 12.37
C GLU A 12 3.23 1.29 11.12
N ASP A 13 4.00 0.22 10.94
CA ASP A 13 4.86 0.07 9.77
C ASP A 13 4.06 -0.03 8.49
N ILE A 14 2.92 -0.72 8.51
CA ILE A 14 2.02 -0.79 7.36
C ILE A 14 1.50 0.61 7.00
N ALA A 15 1.11 1.40 7.99
CA ALA A 15 0.62 2.76 7.75
C ALA A 15 1.69 3.64 7.12
N LEU A 16 2.93 3.55 7.60
CA LEU A 16 4.06 4.29 7.04
C LEU A 16 4.34 3.86 5.60
N GLU A 17 4.29 2.56 5.34
CA GLU A 17 4.52 2.02 3.99
C GLU A 17 3.44 2.47 3.02
N ILE A 18 2.19 2.60 3.48
CA ILE A 18 1.10 3.14 2.66
C ILE A 18 1.41 4.58 2.25
N ASP A 19 1.84 5.41 3.19
CA ASP A 19 2.17 6.81 2.89
C ASP A 19 3.31 6.92 1.91
N ASP A 20 4.38 6.16 2.11
CA ASP A 20 5.54 6.14 1.23
C ASP A 20 5.17 5.69 -0.18
N THR A 21 4.34 4.65 -0.27
CA THR A 21 3.92 4.11 -1.57
C THR A 21 2.97 5.06 -2.29
N ARG A 22 2.13 5.79 -1.57
CA ARG A 22 1.27 6.82 -2.14
C ARG A 22 2.10 7.97 -2.73
N GLU A 23 3.16 8.38 -2.06
CA GLU A 23 4.07 9.40 -2.59
C GLU A 23 4.75 8.93 -3.87
N GLU A 24 5.20 7.68 -3.88
CA GLU A 24 5.80 7.08 -5.07
C GLU A 24 4.79 7.04 -6.21
N LEU A 25 3.56 6.64 -5.93
CA LEU A 25 2.49 6.58 -6.92
C LEU A 25 2.21 7.96 -7.51
N MET A 26 2.18 9.00 -6.67
CA MET A 26 1.97 10.37 -7.11
C MET A 26 3.10 10.81 -8.04
N ARG A 27 4.35 10.51 -7.69
CA ARG A 27 5.51 10.84 -8.52
C ARG A 27 5.47 10.13 -9.86
N LEU A 28 5.10 8.84 -9.86
CA LEU A 28 4.99 8.06 -11.09
C LEU A 28 3.88 8.59 -12.00
N ARG A 29 2.75 8.99 -11.43
CA ARG A 29 1.65 9.60 -12.18
C ARG A 29 2.07 10.93 -12.80
N PHE A 30 2.83 11.73 -12.06
CA PHE A 30 3.36 12.97 -12.57
C PHE A 30 4.30 12.73 -13.74
N GLN A 31 5.21 11.77 -13.63
CA GLN A 31 6.11 11.39 -14.70
C GLN A 31 5.37 10.89 -15.94
N GLN A 32 4.28 10.16 -15.73
CA GLN A 32 3.42 9.71 -16.82
C GLN A 32 2.80 10.89 -17.57
N THR A 33 2.32 11.88 -16.82
CA THR A 33 1.70 13.09 -17.40
C THR A 33 2.71 13.90 -18.22
N THR A 34 3.94 14.03 -17.73
CA THR A 34 5.00 14.79 -18.41
C THR A 34 5.70 14.01 -19.51
N GLY A 35 5.41 12.72 -19.65
CA GLY A 35 6.06 11.86 -20.63
C GLY A 35 7.42 11.31 -20.19
N GLU A 36 7.81 11.53 -18.94
CA GLU A 36 9.09 11.05 -18.42
C GLU A 36 9.06 9.59 -17.96
N LEU A 37 7.87 9.03 -17.75
CA LEU A 37 7.73 7.65 -17.29
C LEU A 37 8.10 6.68 -18.43
N THR A 38 9.18 5.93 -18.22
CA THR A 38 9.67 4.96 -19.21
C THR A 38 9.15 3.55 -18.98
N ASP A 39 8.77 3.22 -17.75
CA ASP A 39 8.28 1.88 -17.40
C ASP A 39 6.91 1.97 -16.69
N HIS A 40 5.86 1.70 -17.46
CA HIS A 40 4.48 1.72 -16.95
C HIS A 40 4.21 0.60 -15.94
N ASN A 41 5.04 -0.43 -15.89
CA ASN A 41 4.92 -1.50 -14.91
C ASN A 41 5.17 -1.00 -13.49
N GLN A 42 6.03 0.00 -13.32
CA GLN A 42 6.26 0.61 -12.01
C GLN A 42 4.98 1.20 -11.42
N LEU A 43 4.18 1.87 -12.25
CA LEU A 43 2.91 2.44 -11.83
C LEU A 43 1.94 1.35 -11.40
N ARG A 44 1.86 0.27 -12.17
CA ARG A 44 1.00 -0.87 -11.86
C ARG A 44 1.41 -1.54 -10.55
N HIS A 45 2.72 -1.76 -10.35
CA HIS A 45 3.24 -2.35 -9.11
C HIS A 45 2.94 -1.48 -7.89
N ALA A 46 3.11 -0.18 -8.00
CA ALA A 46 2.81 0.74 -6.90
C ALA A 46 1.33 0.71 -6.53
N ARG A 47 0.44 0.69 -7.52
CA ARG A 47 -1.00 0.58 -7.29
C ARG A 47 -1.36 -0.70 -6.57
N ARG A 48 -0.80 -1.83 -7.00
CA ARG A 48 -1.05 -3.14 -6.38
C ARG A 48 -0.53 -3.18 -4.95
N LYS A 49 0.63 -2.60 -4.73
CA LYS A 49 1.24 -2.55 -3.40
C LYS A 49 0.35 -1.78 -2.42
N VAL A 50 -0.11 -0.59 -2.81
CA VAL A 50 -1.02 0.22 -1.99
C VAL A 50 -2.31 -0.55 -1.70
N ALA A 51 -2.89 -1.19 -2.70
CA ALA A 51 -4.13 -1.95 -2.54
C ALA A 51 -3.97 -3.08 -1.53
N ARG A 52 -2.87 -3.82 -1.60
CA ARG A 52 -2.58 -4.91 -0.66
C ARG A 52 -2.38 -4.39 0.76
N LEU A 53 -1.61 -3.30 0.91
CA LEU A 53 -1.36 -2.71 2.23
C LEU A 53 -2.66 -2.24 2.86
N ILE A 54 -3.51 -1.54 2.12
CA ILE A 54 -4.79 -1.05 2.60
C ILE A 54 -5.72 -2.20 2.97
N THR A 55 -5.77 -3.25 2.15
CA THR A 55 -6.60 -4.43 2.41
C THR A 55 -6.20 -5.11 3.70
N ILE A 56 -4.91 -5.33 3.92
CA ILE A 56 -4.42 -5.99 5.13
C ILE A 56 -4.63 -5.13 6.37
N LEU A 57 -4.44 -3.82 6.24
CA LEU A 57 -4.70 -2.89 7.35
C LEU A 57 -6.18 -2.92 7.73
N ALA A 58 -7.08 -2.95 6.74
CA ALA A 58 -8.51 -3.05 6.99
C ALA A 58 -8.89 -4.37 7.67
N GLU A 59 -8.27 -5.48 7.26
CA GLU A 59 -8.47 -6.78 7.92
C GLU A 59 -8.08 -6.73 9.40
N ARG A 60 -6.96 -6.09 9.71
CA ARG A 60 -6.50 -5.96 11.10
C ARG A 60 -7.45 -5.12 11.94
N LYS A 61 -7.92 -4.01 11.41
CA LYS A 61 -8.88 -3.14 12.11
C LYS A 61 -10.19 -3.88 12.38
N SER A 62 -10.67 -4.62 11.40
CA SER A 62 -11.89 -5.43 11.55
C SER A 62 -11.72 -6.51 12.62
N SER A 63 -10.57 -7.16 12.64
CA SER A 63 -10.25 -8.17 13.65
C SER A 63 -10.17 -7.58 15.04
N GLU A 64 -9.53 -6.43 15.20
CA GLU A 64 -9.44 -5.71 16.48
C GLU A 64 -10.81 -5.29 16.99
N GLU A 65 -11.68 -4.79 16.11
CA GLU A 65 -13.05 -4.42 16.46
C GLU A 65 -13.85 -5.61 16.95
N LYS A 66 -13.71 -6.77 16.30
CA LYS A 66 -14.39 -7.99 16.72
C LYS A 66 -13.92 -8.47 18.09
N GLU A 67 -12.62 -8.39 18.33
CA GLU A 67 -12.05 -8.74 19.63
C GLU A 67 -12.53 -7.78 20.71
N GLY A 68 -12.67 -6.51 20.39
CA GLY A 68 -13.16 -5.48 21.30
C GLY A 68 -14.62 -5.63 21.69
N GLU A 69 -15.41 -6.27 20.84
CA GLU A 69 -16.84 -6.52 21.09
C GLU A 69 -17.10 -7.76 21.94
N ALA A 70 -16.11 -8.60 22.08
CA ALA A 70 -16.23 -9.80 22.90
C ALA A 70 -16.05 -9.50 24.40
#